data_b1884873a115b81440e0e4e1ff89534b
#
_entry.id   b1884873a115b81440e0e4e1ff89534b
#
_cell.length_a   1.000
_cell.length_b   1.000
_cell.length_c   1.000
_cell.angle_alpha   90.00
_cell.angle_beta   90.00
_cell.angle_gamma   90.00
#
_symmetry.space_group_name_H-M   'P 1'
#
loop_
_entity.id
_entity.type
_entity.pdbx_description
1 polymer ?
#
loop_
_entity_poly.entity_id
_entity_poly.type
_entity_poly.pdbx_seq_one_letter_code
_entity_poly.pdbx_strand_id
1 'polypeptide(L)'
;YLPRAYKYGAKDEEARIKMADASCLAGIAFANAMLGVNHSLAHKLGGWHHIPHGTANALLFPEVCKYNAQRYPTKMGMFSQYKYPQAFERYVEIGEYLGLKGKTDEETFDNFIKAAENLRTAIDIPASIHDYGIDEKKFMDGLDEMSENAFNDECTGGNPVYPLISEIRDVYLRAYWGKEYDAKVKEGIPAAKPEMYSNPFGSDYEVHMDTVQLPQPAAAEPKAAKKK
;
A
#
# COMPACT_ATOMS: atom_id res chain seq x y z
N TYR A 1 1.27 -15.63 -18.07
CA TYR A 1 0.96 -17.03 -17.74
C TYR A 1 -0.20 -17.17 -16.74
N LEU A 2 -0.43 -16.21 -15.82
CA LEU A 2 -1.47 -16.34 -14.80
C LEU A 2 -2.88 -16.59 -15.39
N PRO A 3 -3.39 -15.85 -16.40
CA PRO A 3 -4.70 -16.15 -16.97
C PRO A 3 -4.77 -17.52 -17.66
N ARG A 4 -3.66 -17.98 -18.27
CA ARG A 4 -3.56 -19.32 -18.86
C ARG A 4 -3.63 -20.41 -17.78
N ALA A 5 -2.85 -20.24 -16.70
CA ALA A 5 -2.83 -21.17 -15.58
C ALA A 5 -4.19 -21.21 -14.87
N TYR A 6 -4.86 -20.07 -14.73
CA TYR A 6 -6.21 -20.01 -14.17
C TYR A 6 -7.23 -20.77 -15.02
N LYS A 7 -7.23 -20.52 -16.34
CA LYS A 7 -8.22 -21.09 -17.25
C LYS A 7 -7.95 -22.54 -17.62
N TYR A 8 -6.67 -22.91 -17.80
CA TYR A 8 -6.26 -24.20 -18.38
C TYR A 8 -5.28 -24.98 -17.50
N GLY A 9 -5.07 -24.60 -16.26
CA GLY A 9 -3.99 -25.11 -15.40
C GLY A 9 -3.92 -26.62 -15.26
N ALA A 10 -5.04 -27.34 -15.41
CA ALA A 10 -5.04 -28.81 -15.39
C ALA A 10 -4.40 -29.43 -16.65
N LYS A 11 -4.26 -28.66 -17.75
CA LYS A 11 -3.80 -29.13 -19.07
C LYS A 11 -2.65 -28.30 -19.64
N ASP A 12 -2.34 -27.15 -19.04
CA ASP A 12 -1.28 -26.22 -19.46
C ASP A 12 -0.08 -26.33 -18.54
N GLU A 13 0.75 -27.33 -18.76
CA GLU A 13 1.94 -27.61 -17.95
C GLU A 13 2.93 -26.44 -17.97
N GLU A 14 3.14 -25.83 -19.15
CA GLU A 14 4.04 -24.67 -19.28
C GLU A 14 3.58 -23.52 -18.38
N ALA A 15 2.30 -23.16 -18.42
CA ALA A 15 1.77 -22.08 -17.60
C ALA A 15 1.91 -22.40 -16.09
N ARG A 16 1.73 -23.64 -15.68
CA ARG A 16 1.94 -24.07 -14.28
C ARG A 16 3.39 -23.96 -13.85
N ILE A 17 4.34 -24.43 -14.68
CA ILE A 17 5.78 -24.30 -14.39
C ILE A 17 6.15 -22.82 -14.27
N LYS A 18 5.73 -21.97 -15.20
CA LYS A 18 6.02 -20.54 -15.18
C LYS A 18 5.41 -19.83 -13.97
N MET A 19 4.24 -20.24 -13.51
CA MET A 19 3.64 -19.70 -12.27
C MET A 19 4.36 -20.19 -11.03
N ALA A 20 4.85 -21.42 -10.99
CA ALA A 20 5.68 -21.91 -9.88
C ALA A 20 7.01 -21.15 -9.82
N ASP A 21 7.68 -20.94 -10.95
CA ASP A 21 8.91 -20.13 -11.05
C ASP A 21 8.65 -18.68 -10.56
N ALA A 22 7.57 -18.06 -11.05
CA ALA A 22 7.19 -16.69 -10.65
C ALA A 22 6.90 -16.58 -9.15
N SER A 23 6.21 -17.57 -8.58
CA SER A 23 5.94 -17.63 -7.13
C SER A 23 7.23 -17.77 -6.32
N CYS A 24 8.15 -18.62 -6.75
CA CYS A 24 9.46 -18.77 -6.11
C CYS A 24 10.27 -17.46 -6.16
N LEU A 25 10.33 -16.82 -7.33
CA LEU A 25 11.05 -15.55 -7.50
C LEU A 25 10.42 -14.42 -6.65
N ALA A 26 9.09 -14.37 -6.57
CA ALA A 26 8.39 -13.43 -5.68
C ALA A 26 8.77 -13.69 -4.22
N GLY A 27 8.81 -14.97 -3.78
CA GLY A 27 9.24 -15.36 -2.45
C GLY A 27 10.67 -14.90 -2.13
N ILE A 28 11.62 -15.09 -3.05
CA ILE A 28 13.00 -14.60 -2.91
C ILE A 28 13.02 -13.06 -2.82
N ALA A 29 12.22 -12.38 -3.64
CA ALA A 29 12.18 -10.92 -3.66
C ALA A 29 11.71 -10.35 -2.31
N PHE A 30 10.57 -10.80 -1.79
CA PHE A 30 10.06 -10.26 -0.54
C PHE A 30 10.84 -10.73 0.70
N ALA A 31 11.52 -11.88 0.64
CA ALA A 31 12.43 -12.30 1.71
C ALA A 31 13.63 -11.34 1.87
N ASN A 32 14.00 -10.63 0.81
CA ASN A 32 15.07 -9.63 0.83
C ASN A 32 14.57 -8.19 1.04
N ALA A 33 13.39 -7.85 0.46
CA ALA A 33 12.88 -6.49 0.44
C ALA A 33 11.78 -6.24 1.48
N MET A 34 11.40 -7.24 2.23
CA MET A 34 10.23 -7.25 3.11
C MET A 34 8.90 -7.16 2.33
N LEU A 35 7.80 -7.38 3.06
CA LEU A 35 6.46 -7.08 2.60
C LEU A 35 6.09 -5.64 2.99
N GLY A 36 5.00 -5.13 2.47
CA GLY A 36 4.50 -3.78 2.77
C GLY A 36 3.05 -3.81 3.24
N VAL A 37 2.48 -2.63 3.33
CA VAL A 37 1.11 -2.39 3.82
C VAL A 37 0.04 -3.20 3.09
N ASN A 38 0.27 -3.59 1.84
CA ASN A 38 -0.68 -4.45 1.12
C ASN A 38 -0.94 -5.77 1.85
N HIS A 39 0.12 -6.41 2.36
CA HIS A 39 0.00 -7.65 3.13
C HIS A 39 -0.60 -7.40 4.50
N SER A 40 -0.23 -6.31 5.17
CA SER A 40 -0.82 -5.94 6.46
C SER A 40 -2.33 -5.80 6.38
N LEU A 41 -2.83 -5.09 5.35
CA LEU A 41 -4.25 -4.95 5.10
C LEU A 41 -4.90 -6.30 4.73
N ALA A 42 -4.25 -7.08 3.87
CA ALA A 42 -4.77 -8.38 3.44
C ALA A 42 -4.89 -9.39 4.58
N HIS A 43 -3.96 -9.39 5.55
CA HIS A 43 -4.02 -10.22 6.74
C HIS A 43 -5.29 -9.95 7.55
N LYS A 44 -5.61 -8.68 7.80
CA LYS A 44 -6.77 -8.30 8.61
C LYS A 44 -8.08 -8.52 7.84
N LEU A 45 -8.09 -8.20 6.54
CA LEU A 45 -9.23 -8.47 5.67
C LEU A 45 -9.55 -9.97 5.60
N GLY A 46 -8.53 -10.81 5.50
CA GLY A 46 -8.68 -12.26 5.56
C GLY A 46 -9.16 -12.76 6.91
N GLY A 47 -8.61 -12.24 8.01
CA GLY A 47 -9.00 -12.62 9.37
C GLY A 47 -10.43 -12.25 9.72
N TRP A 48 -10.88 -11.05 9.34
CA TRP A 48 -12.23 -10.55 9.63
C TRP A 48 -13.32 -11.10 8.70
N HIS A 49 -13.02 -11.23 7.41
CA HIS A 49 -14.01 -11.53 6.38
C HIS A 49 -13.78 -12.85 5.66
N HIS A 50 -12.79 -13.63 6.10
CA HIS A 50 -12.44 -14.94 5.53
C HIS A 50 -12.14 -14.91 4.01
N ILE A 51 -11.64 -13.79 3.50
CA ILE A 51 -11.22 -13.66 2.11
C ILE A 51 -9.89 -14.41 1.95
N PRO A 52 -9.73 -15.29 0.95
CA PRO A 52 -8.47 -15.96 0.68
C PRO A 52 -7.33 -14.96 0.50
N HIS A 53 -6.15 -15.24 1.05
CA HIS A 53 -5.01 -14.32 1.12
C HIS A 53 -4.65 -13.69 -0.24
N GLY A 54 -4.55 -14.51 -1.31
CA GLY A 54 -4.24 -14.01 -2.65
C GLY A 54 -5.32 -13.08 -3.20
N THR A 55 -6.59 -13.38 -2.93
CA THR A 55 -7.73 -12.53 -3.33
C THR A 55 -7.73 -11.22 -2.56
N ALA A 56 -7.49 -11.26 -1.24
CA ALA A 56 -7.39 -10.04 -0.42
C ALA A 56 -6.27 -9.12 -0.92
N ASN A 57 -5.09 -9.67 -1.20
CA ASN A 57 -3.99 -8.90 -1.79
C ASN A 57 -4.36 -8.29 -3.15
N ALA A 58 -5.03 -9.05 -4.02
CA ALA A 58 -5.41 -8.57 -5.35
C ALA A 58 -6.48 -7.46 -5.31
N LEU A 59 -7.41 -7.51 -4.34
CA LEU A 59 -8.43 -6.47 -4.13
C LEU A 59 -7.82 -5.14 -3.66
N LEU A 60 -6.79 -5.21 -2.82
CA LEU A 60 -6.13 -4.07 -2.21
C LEU A 60 -5.04 -3.45 -3.11
N PHE A 61 -4.41 -4.25 -3.96
CA PHE A 61 -3.19 -3.91 -4.69
C PHE A 61 -3.25 -2.58 -5.47
N PRO A 62 -4.29 -2.28 -6.27
CA PRO A 62 -4.34 -1.02 -7.01
C PRO A 62 -4.34 0.21 -6.09
N GLU A 63 -5.11 0.18 -5.01
CA GLU A 63 -5.22 1.31 -4.08
C GLU A 63 -3.95 1.48 -3.24
N VAL A 64 -3.30 0.39 -2.86
CA VAL A 64 -2.00 0.45 -2.16
C VAL A 64 -0.90 0.98 -3.09
N CYS A 65 -0.88 0.60 -4.38
CA CYS A 65 0.07 1.18 -5.33
C CYS A 65 -0.13 2.69 -5.48
N LYS A 66 -1.38 3.15 -5.59
CA LYS A 66 -1.71 4.59 -5.64
C LYS A 66 -1.28 5.30 -4.35
N TYR A 67 -1.51 4.68 -3.19
CA TYR A 67 -1.07 5.20 -1.91
C TYR A 67 0.46 5.33 -1.84
N ASN A 68 1.20 4.30 -2.23
CA ASN A 68 2.66 4.30 -2.20
C ASN A 68 3.29 5.24 -3.23
N ALA A 69 2.61 5.56 -4.32
CA ALA A 69 3.08 6.43 -5.39
C ALA A 69 3.08 7.92 -5.02
N GLN A 70 2.80 8.28 -3.75
CA GLN A 70 2.84 9.67 -3.28
C GLN A 70 4.24 10.28 -3.44
N ARG A 71 4.34 11.41 -4.12
CA ARG A 71 5.60 12.16 -4.25
C ARG A 71 5.99 12.90 -2.97
N TYR A 72 5.01 13.20 -2.12
CA TYR A 72 5.17 13.95 -0.86
C TYR A 72 4.42 13.24 0.27
N PRO A 73 4.90 12.07 0.71
CA PRO A 73 4.25 11.31 1.79
C PRO A 73 4.40 12.04 3.12
N THR A 74 3.43 11.86 4.02
CA THR A 74 3.45 12.40 5.38
C THR A 74 4.67 11.87 6.15
N LYS A 75 5.02 10.59 5.97
CA LYS A 75 6.17 9.95 6.63
C LYS A 75 6.77 8.89 5.71
N MET A 76 8.09 8.92 5.60
CA MET A 76 8.85 7.90 4.88
C MET A 76 8.97 6.61 5.69
N GLY A 77 9.17 5.50 5.01
CA GLY A 77 9.50 4.23 5.63
C GLY A 77 10.79 4.28 6.45
N MET A 78 10.93 3.35 7.39
CA MET A 78 12.03 3.36 8.37
C MET A 78 13.37 2.86 7.82
N PHE A 79 13.39 2.22 6.66
CA PHE A 79 14.62 1.69 6.08
C PHE A 79 15.49 2.79 5.48
N SER A 80 16.80 2.70 5.67
CA SER A 80 17.77 3.71 5.21
C SER A 80 17.79 3.94 3.69
N GLN A 81 17.35 2.98 2.90
CA GLN A 81 17.19 3.12 1.45
C GLN A 81 16.09 4.09 1.07
N TYR A 82 15.11 4.34 1.94
CA TYR A 82 14.01 5.26 1.69
C TYR A 82 14.34 6.69 2.14
N LYS A 83 15.45 7.25 1.66
CA LYS A 83 15.84 8.65 1.97
C LYS A 83 14.92 9.69 1.36
N TYR A 84 14.24 9.35 0.28
CA TYR A 84 13.26 10.16 -0.44
C TYR A 84 12.26 9.24 -1.15
N PRO A 85 11.06 9.73 -1.50
CA PRO A 85 10.07 8.92 -2.18
C PRO A 85 10.60 8.41 -3.52
N GLN A 86 10.48 7.11 -3.77
CA GLN A 86 10.93 6.45 -5.01
C GLN A 86 9.88 5.51 -5.58
N ALA A 87 8.79 5.26 -4.87
CA ALA A 87 7.82 4.25 -5.27
C ALA A 87 7.17 4.58 -6.61
N PHE A 88 6.87 5.85 -6.86
CA PHE A 88 6.29 6.27 -8.13
C PHE A 88 7.21 5.95 -9.31
N GLU A 89 8.48 6.36 -9.23
CA GLU A 89 9.47 6.10 -10.28
C GLU A 89 9.68 4.60 -10.50
N ARG A 90 9.64 3.79 -9.43
CA ARG A 90 9.74 2.33 -9.54
C ARG A 90 8.53 1.71 -10.22
N TYR A 91 7.32 2.20 -9.97
CA TYR A 91 6.14 1.75 -10.70
C TYR A 91 6.19 2.15 -12.18
N VAL A 92 6.72 3.33 -12.50
CA VAL A 92 6.95 3.76 -13.90
C VAL A 92 7.95 2.84 -14.59
N GLU A 93 9.10 2.55 -13.96
CA GLU A 93 10.09 1.59 -14.49
C GLU A 93 9.46 0.21 -14.76
N ILE A 94 8.63 -0.29 -13.85
CA ILE A 94 7.90 -1.56 -14.03
C ILE A 94 6.93 -1.44 -15.21
N GLY A 95 6.20 -0.35 -15.31
CA GLY A 95 5.28 -0.07 -16.42
C GLY A 95 6.00 -0.07 -17.77
N GLU A 96 7.14 0.61 -17.87
CA GLU A 96 7.97 0.61 -19.07
C GLU A 96 8.50 -0.79 -19.41
N TYR A 97 9.01 -1.53 -18.42
CA TYR A 97 9.48 -2.90 -18.60
C TYR A 97 8.38 -3.85 -19.14
N LEU A 98 7.14 -3.63 -18.69
CA LEU A 98 5.97 -4.39 -19.14
C LEU A 98 5.43 -3.93 -20.51
N GLY A 99 6.03 -2.91 -21.13
CA GLY A 99 5.57 -2.37 -22.42
C GLY A 99 4.32 -1.48 -22.31
N LEU A 100 4.07 -0.92 -21.12
CA LEU A 100 2.89 -0.08 -20.82
C LEU A 100 3.19 1.42 -20.88
N LYS A 101 4.31 1.79 -21.52
CA LYS A 101 4.78 3.19 -21.59
C LYS A 101 3.70 4.12 -22.16
N GLY A 102 3.39 5.17 -21.41
CA GLY A 102 2.55 6.30 -21.82
C GLY A 102 3.37 7.47 -22.36
N LYS A 103 2.73 8.60 -22.57
CA LYS A 103 3.39 9.86 -23.01
C LYS A 103 4.10 10.56 -21.84
N THR A 104 3.63 10.33 -20.63
CA THR A 104 4.20 10.85 -19.38
C THR A 104 4.38 9.73 -18.37
N ASP A 105 5.13 9.98 -17.31
CA ASP A 105 5.30 9.04 -16.21
C ASP A 105 3.98 8.73 -15.51
N GLU A 106 3.11 9.74 -15.35
CA GLU A 106 1.77 9.58 -14.80
C GLU A 106 0.92 8.65 -15.67
N GLU A 107 0.93 8.84 -17.00
CA GLU A 107 0.21 7.96 -17.92
C GLU A 107 0.76 6.53 -17.89
N THR A 108 2.08 6.37 -17.75
CA THR A 108 2.72 5.05 -17.59
C THR A 108 2.27 4.38 -16.30
N PHE A 109 2.23 5.12 -15.20
CA PHE A 109 1.74 4.62 -13.92
C PHE A 109 0.25 4.23 -14.00
N ASP A 110 -0.60 5.07 -14.59
CA ASP A 110 -2.01 4.76 -14.79
C ASP A 110 -2.22 3.51 -15.64
N ASN A 111 -1.41 3.34 -16.69
CA ASN A 111 -1.42 2.13 -17.52
C ASN A 111 -1.01 0.88 -16.72
N PHE A 112 -0.03 1.01 -15.81
CA PHE A 112 0.37 -0.07 -14.90
C PHE A 112 -0.78 -0.47 -13.97
N ILE A 113 -1.45 0.50 -13.33
CA ILE A 113 -2.62 0.24 -12.47
C ILE A 113 -3.72 -0.45 -13.26
N LYS A 114 -4.04 0.07 -14.44
CA LYS A 114 -5.06 -0.51 -15.32
C LYS A 114 -4.73 -1.93 -15.77
N ALA A 115 -3.45 -2.22 -16.03
CA ALA A 115 -3.00 -3.57 -16.36
C ALA A 115 -3.21 -4.55 -15.19
N ALA A 116 -2.94 -4.12 -13.96
CA ALA A 116 -3.21 -4.91 -12.76
C ALA A 116 -4.72 -5.16 -12.57
N GLU A 117 -5.56 -4.15 -12.76
CA GLU A 117 -7.03 -4.28 -12.70
C GLU A 117 -7.55 -5.23 -13.79
N ASN A 118 -7.03 -5.14 -15.02
CA ASN A 118 -7.39 -6.03 -16.11
C ASN A 118 -6.98 -7.48 -15.82
N LEU A 119 -5.78 -7.68 -15.25
CA LEU A 119 -5.30 -9.00 -14.85
C LEU A 119 -6.21 -9.61 -13.77
N ARG A 120 -6.60 -8.82 -12.77
CA ARG A 120 -7.55 -9.22 -11.72
C ARG A 120 -8.88 -9.67 -12.32
N THR A 121 -9.43 -8.89 -13.25
CA THR A 121 -10.66 -9.24 -13.97
C THR A 121 -10.52 -10.51 -14.79
N ALA A 122 -9.37 -10.74 -15.44
CA ALA A 122 -9.12 -11.92 -16.26
C ALA A 122 -9.05 -13.25 -15.48
N ILE A 123 -8.99 -13.18 -14.17
CA ILE A 123 -9.02 -14.32 -13.23
C ILE A 123 -10.23 -14.28 -12.29
N ASP A 124 -11.30 -13.60 -12.70
CA ASP A 124 -12.59 -13.52 -12.03
C ASP A 124 -12.52 -12.96 -10.58
N ILE A 125 -11.54 -12.14 -10.25
CA ILE A 125 -11.51 -11.39 -8.99
C ILE A 125 -12.23 -10.05 -9.20
N PRO A 126 -13.25 -9.73 -8.37
CA PRO A 126 -14.06 -8.51 -8.50
C PRO A 126 -13.28 -7.20 -8.39
N ALA A 127 -13.91 -6.10 -8.79
CA ALA A 127 -13.29 -4.80 -8.81
C ALA A 127 -13.10 -4.17 -7.41
N SER A 128 -13.91 -4.56 -6.45
CA SER A 128 -13.90 -4.01 -5.09
C SER A 128 -14.21 -5.06 -4.04
N ILE A 129 -13.99 -4.75 -2.77
CA ILE A 129 -14.36 -5.61 -1.64
C ILE A 129 -15.89 -5.69 -1.54
N HIS A 130 -16.60 -4.61 -1.87
CA HIS A 130 -18.06 -4.60 -1.95
C HIS A 130 -18.56 -5.58 -3.03
N ASP A 131 -17.99 -5.53 -4.23
CA ASP A 131 -18.35 -6.43 -5.33
C ASP A 131 -18.00 -7.90 -5.03
N TYR A 132 -17.02 -8.14 -4.15
CA TYR A 132 -16.70 -9.49 -3.65
C TYR A 132 -17.82 -10.06 -2.76
N GLY A 133 -18.72 -9.20 -2.27
CA GLY A 133 -19.91 -9.60 -1.51
C GLY A 133 -19.75 -9.43 0.01
N ILE A 134 -18.83 -8.60 0.48
CA ILE A 134 -18.74 -8.24 1.88
C ILE A 134 -19.80 -7.17 2.21
N ASP A 135 -20.69 -7.48 3.14
CA ASP A 135 -21.74 -6.59 3.61
C ASP A 135 -21.15 -5.29 4.19
N GLU A 136 -21.77 -4.14 3.81
CA GLU A 136 -21.28 -2.81 4.19
C GLU A 136 -21.22 -2.63 5.70
N LYS A 137 -22.30 -2.98 6.40
CA LYS A 137 -22.34 -2.81 7.85
C LYS A 137 -21.24 -3.64 8.53
N LYS A 138 -21.11 -4.90 8.12
CA LYS A 138 -20.08 -5.80 8.66
C LYS A 138 -18.66 -5.30 8.40
N PHE A 139 -18.42 -4.70 7.22
CA PHE A 139 -17.13 -4.11 6.89
C PHE A 139 -16.85 -2.87 7.74
N MET A 140 -17.83 -1.96 7.85
CA MET A 140 -17.69 -0.73 8.63
C MET A 140 -17.53 -0.99 10.13
N ASP A 141 -18.23 -1.99 10.68
CA ASP A 141 -18.12 -2.39 12.08
C ASP A 141 -16.69 -2.85 12.45
N GLY A 142 -15.96 -3.47 11.52
CA GLY A 142 -14.58 -3.93 11.73
C GLY A 142 -13.49 -2.99 11.23
N LEU A 143 -13.83 -1.93 10.49
CA LEU A 143 -12.88 -1.11 9.75
C LEU A 143 -11.82 -0.45 10.61
N ASP A 144 -12.22 0.12 11.74
CA ASP A 144 -11.31 0.83 12.64
C ASP A 144 -10.32 -0.15 13.29
N GLU A 145 -10.81 -1.29 13.79
CA GLU A 145 -9.95 -2.33 14.38
C GLU A 145 -9.02 -2.97 13.33
N MET A 146 -9.52 -3.23 12.12
CA MET A 146 -8.67 -3.72 11.02
C MET A 146 -7.56 -2.71 10.69
N SER A 147 -7.88 -1.41 10.71
CA SER A 147 -6.92 -0.35 10.39
C SER A 147 -5.82 -0.23 11.45
N GLU A 148 -6.17 -0.28 12.73
CA GLU A 148 -5.22 -0.26 13.83
C GLU A 148 -4.34 -1.52 13.83
N ASN A 149 -4.94 -2.68 13.67
CA ASN A 149 -4.22 -3.95 13.61
C ASN A 149 -3.30 -4.05 12.37
N ALA A 150 -3.68 -3.45 11.25
CA ALA A 150 -2.82 -3.37 10.07
C ALA A 150 -1.65 -2.40 10.29
N PHE A 151 -1.87 -1.28 10.99
CA PHE A 151 -0.79 -0.37 11.37
C PHE A 151 0.26 -1.08 12.24
N ASN A 152 -0.18 -1.91 13.18
CA ASN A 152 0.68 -2.67 14.10
C ASN A 152 1.25 -3.97 13.48
N ASP A 153 0.90 -4.31 12.24
CA ASP A 153 1.41 -5.50 11.56
C ASP A 153 2.89 -5.32 11.18
N GLU A 154 3.69 -6.36 11.34
CA GLU A 154 5.12 -6.34 11.04
C GLU A 154 5.44 -5.95 9.59
N CYS A 155 4.55 -6.31 8.64
CA CYS A 155 4.73 -5.99 7.23
C CYS A 155 4.64 -4.48 6.96
N THR A 156 3.90 -3.73 7.78
CA THR A 156 3.75 -2.27 7.61
C THR A 156 5.09 -1.55 7.73
N GLY A 157 5.99 -2.03 8.58
CA GLY A 157 7.35 -1.48 8.71
C GLY A 157 8.18 -1.54 7.44
N GLY A 158 7.90 -2.50 6.54
CA GLY A 158 8.57 -2.65 5.24
C GLY A 158 8.06 -1.72 4.14
N ASN A 159 6.96 -0.98 4.37
CA ASN A 159 6.36 -0.15 3.34
C ASN A 159 7.21 1.10 3.03
N PRO A 160 7.35 1.52 1.76
CA PRO A 160 8.13 2.71 1.39
C PRO A 160 7.55 4.00 1.97
N VAL A 161 6.24 4.09 2.13
CA VAL A 161 5.53 5.16 2.82
C VAL A 161 5.01 4.60 4.14
N TYR A 162 5.43 5.18 5.28
CA TYR A 162 4.93 4.73 6.59
C TYR A 162 3.56 5.35 6.84
N PRO A 163 2.47 4.54 6.86
CA PRO A 163 1.12 5.08 6.90
C PRO A 163 0.74 5.56 8.30
N LEU A 164 -0.21 6.51 8.35
CA LEU A 164 -1.04 6.75 9.51
C LEU A 164 -2.23 5.77 9.54
N ILE A 165 -2.81 5.53 10.71
CA ILE A 165 -4.00 4.66 10.83
C ILE A 165 -5.15 5.21 9.97
N SER A 166 -5.32 6.55 9.92
CA SER A 166 -6.31 7.20 9.08
C SER A 166 -6.09 6.99 7.58
N GLU A 167 -4.84 6.93 7.14
CA GLU A 167 -4.49 6.65 5.74
C GLU A 167 -4.76 5.19 5.38
N ILE A 168 -4.45 4.25 6.28
CA ILE A 168 -4.81 2.83 6.14
C ILE A 168 -6.33 2.69 5.99
N ARG A 169 -7.08 3.39 6.85
CA ARG A 169 -8.55 3.40 6.80
C ARG A 169 -9.07 3.90 5.45
N ASP A 170 -8.47 4.97 4.92
CA ASP A 170 -8.84 5.50 3.61
C ASP A 170 -8.55 4.52 2.48
N VAL A 171 -7.40 3.84 2.51
CA VAL A 171 -7.06 2.78 1.53
C VAL A 171 -8.09 1.64 1.58
N TYR A 172 -8.52 1.21 2.76
CA TYR A 172 -9.59 0.22 2.89
C TYR A 172 -10.91 0.69 2.29
N LEU A 173 -11.31 1.92 2.55
CA LEU A 173 -12.55 2.48 2.01
C LEU A 173 -12.51 2.61 0.49
N ARG A 174 -11.37 3.02 -0.07
CA ARG A 174 -11.15 3.05 -1.53
C ARG A 174 -11.24 1.65 -2.14
N ALA A 175 -10.60 0.67 -1.52
CA ALA A 175 -10.67 -0.72 -1.98
C ALA A 175 -12.08 -1.34 -1.80
N TYR A 176 -12.82 -0.90 -0.76
CA TYR A 176 -14.18 -1.35 -0.52
C TYR A 176 -15.15 -0.82 -1.56
N TRP A 177 -15.15 0.48 -1.81
CA TRP A 177 -16.09 1.13 -2.72
C TRP A 177 -15.63 1.17 -4.18
N GLY A 178 -14.32 1.03 -4.43
CA GLY A 178 -13.76 1.13 -5.78
C GLY A 178 -14.17 2.43 -6.45
N LYS A 179 -14.82 2.34 -7.61
CA LYS A 179 -15.27 3.52 -8.39
C LYS A 179 -16.34 4.36 -7.71
N GLU A 180 -17.06 3.81 -6.75
CA GLU A 180 -18.12 4.51 -6.01
C GLU A 180 -17.59 5.35 -4.85
N TYR A 181 -16.30 5.21 -4.49
CA TYR A 181 -15.69 5.87 -3.33
C TYR A 181 -15.98 7.37 -3.28
N ASP A 182 -15.76 8.12 -4.37
CA ASP A 182 -15.96 9.57 -4.39
C ASP A 182 -17.43 9.98 -4.20
N ALA A 183 -18.36 9.16 -4.65
CA ALA A 183 -19.79 9.37 -4.41
C ALA A 183 -20.12 9.12 -2.93
N LYS A 184 -19.59 8.05 -2.36
CA LYS A 184 -19.78 7.68 -0.95
C LYS A 184 -19.18 8.70 0.02
N VAL A 185 -18.04 9.31 -0.31
CA VAL A 185 -17.48 10.43 0.47
C VAL A 185 -18.44 11.60 0.53
N LYS A 186 -19.12 11.94 -0.58
CA LYS A 186 -20.12 13.02 -0.62
C LYS A 186 -21.40 12.68 0.17
N GLU A 187 -21.75 11.41 0.26
CA GLU A 187 -22.87 10.91 1.08
C GLU A 187 -22.52 10.89 2.58
N GLY A 188 -21.25 11.07 2.94
CA GLY A 188 -20.78 11.13 4.31
C GLY A 188 -20.39 9.77 4.87
N ILE A 189 -19.31 9.18 4.35
CA ILE A 189 -18.70 7.99 4.96
C ILE A 189 -18.40 8.32 6.45
N PRO A 190 -18.74 7.44 7.40
CA PRO A 190 -18.48 7.69 8.80
C PRO A 190 -17.02 8.02 9.05
N ALA A 191 -16.73 9.15 9.70
CA ALA A 191 -15.38 9.47 10.13
C ALA A 191 -14.88 8.38 11.10
N ALA A 192 -13.55 8.20 11.18
CA ALA A 192 -12.98 7.34 12.20
C ALA A 192 -13.47 7.73 13.58
N LYS A 193 -13.71 6.75 14.47
CA LYS A 193 -14.19 7.02 15.82
C LYS A 193 -13.13 7.84 16.56
N PRO A 194 -13.49 8.96 17.18
CA PRO A 194 -12.54 9.82 17.90
C PRO A 194 -11.73 9.08 18.96
N GLU A 195 -12.33 8.04 19.56
CA GLU A 195 -11.69 7.25 20.62
C GLU A 195 -10.44 6.49 20.13
N MET A 196 -10.34 6.16 18.83
CA MET A 196 -9.16 5.50 18.27
C MET A 196 -7.92 6.40 18.25
N TYR A 197 -8.14 7.70 18.23
CA TYR A 197 -7.08 8.71 18.22
C TYR A 197 -6.95 9.42 19.56
N SER A 198 -7.60 8.89 20.61
CA SER A 198 -7.42 9.43 21.96
C SER A 198 -5.93 9.30 22.34
N ASN A 199 -5.34 10.42 22.71
CA ASN A 199 -3.96 10.46 23.17
C ASN A 199 -3.78 9.45 24.32
N PRO A 200 -2.93 8.40 24.18
CA PRO A 200 -2.75 7.39 25.22
C PRO A 200 -2.18 7.98 26.51
N PHE A 201 -1.68 9.23 26.48
CA PHE A 201 -1.13 9.95 27.62
C PHE A 201 -2.13 10.89 28.30
N GLY A 202 -3.41 10.91 27.85
CA GLY A 202 -4.47 11.75 28.41
C GLY A 202 -4.52 13.16 27.82
N SER A 203 -5.65 13.86 28.05
CA SER A 203 -5.91 15.21 27.52
C SER A 203 -4.97 16.29 28.04
N ASP A 204 -4.20 16.00 29.08
CA ASP A 204 -3.37 16.99 29.79
C ASP A 204 -1.91 17.00 29.30
N TYR A 205 -1.58 16.17 28.26
CA TYR A 205 -0.27 16.19 27.67
C TYR A 205 -0.18 17.25 26.56
N GLU A 206 0.08 18.48 26.97
CA GLU A 206 0.48 19.54 26.05
C GLU A 206 1.97 19.37 25.71
N VAL A 207 2.24 19.08 24.43
CA VAL A 207 3.63 19.15 23.92
C VAL A 207 3.98 20.63 23.78
N HIS A 208 4.68 21.17 24.77
CA HIS A 208 5.28 22.50 24.64
C HIS A 208 6.45 22.44 23.63
N MET A 209 6.15 22.72 22.37
CA MET A 209 7.16 22.78 21.30
C MET A 209 8.20 23.88 21.51
N ASP A 210 7.93 24.84 22.41
CA ASP A 210 8.78 25.99 22.69
C ASP A 210 10.08 25.64 23.43
N THR A 211 10.22 24.41 23.94
CA THR A 211 11.40 23.98 24.72
C THR A 211 12.37 23.10 23.92
N VAL A 212 12.07 22.75 22.67
CA VAL A 212 13.00 21.99 21.83
C VAL A 212 14.03 22.93 21.21
N GLN A 213 15.11 23.20 21.93
CA GLN A 213 16.29 23.83 21.32
C GLN A 213 16.90 22.84 20.31
N LEU A 214 16.66 23.09 19.03
CA LEU A 214 17.38 22.37 17.97
C LEU A 214 18.88 22.64 18.12
N PRO A 215 19.76 21.62 18.10
CA PRO A 215 21.20 21.84 18.13
C PRO A 215 21.59 22.71 16.95
N GLN A 216 22.30 23.81 17.25
CA GLN A 216 22.82 24.69 16.22
C GLN A 216 23.79 23.89 15.34
N PRO A 217 23.76 24.05 14.00
CA PRO A 217 24.72 23.40 13.13
C PRO A 217 26.15 23.82 13.57
N ALA A 218 27.03 22.84 13.79
CA ALA A 218 28.40 23.09 14.11
C ALA A 218 29.03 24.04 13.08
N ALA A 219 29.67 25.11 13.57
CA ALA A 219 30.35 26.08 12.70
C ALA A 219 31.37 25.33 11.83
N ALA A 220 31.29 25.54 10.51
CA ALA A 220 32.21 24.92 9.56
C ALA A 220 33.62 25.38 9.88
N GLU A 221 34.51 24.43 10.20
CA GLU A 221 35.95 24.73 10.37
C GLU A 221 36.51 25.33 9.08
N PRO A 222 37.33 26.41 9.18
CA PRO A 222 37.92 27.04 8.02
C PRO A 222 38.90 26.07 7.34
N LYS A 223 38.70 25.78 6.07
CA LYS A 223 39.63 24.98 5.27
C LYS A 223 41.01 25.58 5.29
N ALA A 224 41.99 24.88 5.86
CA ALA A 224 43.39 25.27 5.83
C ALA A 224 43.89 25.48 4.39
N ALA A 225 44.37 26.70 4.10
CA ALA A 225 44.95 27.02 2.80
C ALA A 225 46.18 26.19 2.55
N LYS A 226 46.18 25.36 1.51
CA LYS A 226 47.41 24.70 1.04
C LYS A 226 48.35 25.78 0.50
N LYS A 227 49.45 26.02 1.21
CA LYS A 227 50.62 26.75 0.68
C LYS A 227 51.23 25.93 -0.44
N LYS A 228 51.56 26.62 -1.56
CA LYS A 228 52.34 26.09 -2.66
C LYS A 228 53.76 25.79 -2.24
#